data_d94949b25795d3c80c5c74a7793d99f6
#
_entry.id   d94949b25795d3c80c5c74a7793d99f6
#
_cell.length_a   1.000
_cell.length_b   1.000
_cell.length_c   1.000
_cell.angle_alpha   90.00
_cell.angle_beta   90.00
_cell.angle_gamma   90.00
#
_symmetry.space_group_name_H-M   'P 1'
#
loop_
_entity.id
_entity.type
_entity.pdbx_description
1 polymer ?
#
loop_
_entity_poly.entity_id
_entity_poly.type
_entity_poly.pdbx_seq_one_letter_code
_entity_poly.pdbx_strand_id
1 'polypeptide(L)'
;MNIDLDCHPTTEMLNKYVQGSLPTGWNVVLSAHLELCQKCRQEYGDLESAEVHSWSEGPVEEVVNDFSDLVANIIKQPQQATADTPPSQESPITEIHMLDHSFTLPRVLAKAANDGLEWKKLAGGINQAKVNIDTETQCEFIYMSPGSQTPMHRHQGNEITLVLDGSFSDASGTYEAADFLIRNNKDEHQPVSEEGCLCFAVLDSPLTFTQGLARLFNPINRFKFRKTIAHQS
;
A
#
# COMPACT_ATOMS: atom_id res chain seq x y z
N MET A 1 -16.40 11.10 -23.58
CA MET A 1 -15.18 10.40 -24.05
C MET A 1 -14.60 9.77 -22.79
N ASN A 2 -14.94 8.48 -22.50
CA ASN A 2 -14.34 7.78 -21.38
C ASN A 2 -12.87 7.59 -21.73
N ILE A 3 -12.00 8.32 -21.07
CA ILE A 3 -10.58 8.01 -21.04
C ILE A 3 -10.52 6.75 -20.18
N ASP A 4 -10.15 5.63 -20.78
CA ASP A 4 -9.86 4.39 -20.05
C ASP A 4 -8.60 4.69 -19.20
N LEU A 5 -8.83 5.15 -17.99
CA LEU A 5 -7.77 5.40 -17.03
C LEU A 5 -7.26 4.02 -16.61
N ASP A 6 -6.02 3.71 -16.97
CA ASP A 6 -5.38 2.47 -16.54
C ASP A 6 -5.06 2.57 -15.03
N CYS A 7 -6.08 2.29 -14.20
CA CYS A 7 -6.00 2.38 -12.74
C CYS A 7 -5.38 1.10 -12.13
N HIS A 8 -4.27 0.66 -12.73
CA HIS A 8 -3.51 -0.50 -12.33
C HIS A 8 -2.02 -0.19 -12.16
N PRO A 9 -1.27 -0.98 -11.37
CA PRO A 9 0.19 -0.91 -11.38
C PRO A 9 0.73 -1.21 -12.78
N THR A 10 1.82 -0.54 -13.15
CA THR A 10 2.49 -0.83 -14.43
C THR A 10 3.20 -2.21 -14.37
N THR A 11 3.35 -2.87 -15.52
CA THR A 11 4.14 -4.12 -15.61
C THR A 11 5.57 -3.95 -15.07
N GLU A 12 6.19 -2.77 -15.26
CA GLU A 12 7.50 -2.47 -14.68
C GLU A 12 7.47 -2.50 -13.14
N MET A 13 6.40 -1.96 -12.54
CA MET A 13 6.23 -1.98 -11.08
C MET A 13 6.00 -3.39 -10.56
N LEU A 14 5.18 -4.19 -11.26
CA LEU A 14 4.97 -5.61 -10.93
C LEU A 14 6.28 -6.41 -11.02
N ASN A 15 7.11 -6.18 -12.04
CA ASN A 15 8.43 -6.81 -12.16
C ASN A 15 9.33 -6.46 -10.96
N LYS A 16 9.41 -5.18 -10.59
CA LYS A 16 10.19 -4.75 -9.41
C LYS A 16 9.66 -5.36 -8.11
N TYR A 17 8.35 -5.57 -8.02
CA TYR A 17 7.73 -6.25 -6.89
C TYR A 17 8.16 -7.72 -6.81
N VAL A 18 8.10 -8.47 -7.92
CA VAL A 18 8.58 -9.86 -8.00
C VAL A 18 10.05 -9.96 -7.59
N GLN A 19 10.89 -9.01 -8.02
CA GLN A 19 12.31 -8.94 -7.71
C GLN A 19 12.62 -8.44 -6.28
N GLY A 20 11.60 -8.03 -5.51
CA GLY A 20 11.78 -7.48 -4.15
C GLY A 20 12.57 -6.17 -4.12
N SER A 21 12.57 -5.40 -5.20
CA SER A 21 13.38 -4.18 -5.36
C SER A 21 12.64 -2.87 -5.08
N LEU A 22 11.38 -2.94 -4.65
CA LEU A 22 10.59 -1.77 -4.24
C LEU A 22 10.76 -1.45 -2.74
N PRO A 23 10.61 -0.18 -2.33
CA PRO A 23 10.46 0.19 -0.92
C PRO A 23 9.32 -0.58 -0.25
N THR A 24 9.42 -0.84 1.05
CA THR A 24 8.43 -1.69 1.76
C THR A 24 7.01 -1.11 1.70
N GLY A 25 6.84 0.20 1.83
CA GLY A 25 5.52 0.83 1.72
C GLY A 25 4.87 0.61 0.35
N TRP A 26 5.67 0.62 -0.73
CA TRP A 26 5.19 0.32 -2.09
C TRP A 26 4.82 -1.16 -2.24
N ASN A 27 5.61 -2.07 -1.65
CA ASN A 27 5.27 -3.50 -1.61
C ASN A 27 3.94 -3.73 -0.89
N VAL A 28 3.70 -3.04 0.22
CA VAL A 28 2.46 -3.18 1.00
C VAL A 28 1.23 -2.74 0.20
N VAL A 29 1.26 -1.57 -0.43
CA VAL A 29 0.10 -1.09 -1.21
C VAL A 29 -0.14 -1.94 -2.46
N LEU A 30 0.94 -2.46 -3.06
CA LEU A 30 0.85 -3.37 -4.20
C LEU A 30 0.26 -4.72 -3.79
N SER A 31 0.73 -5.30 -2.67
CA SER A 31 0.15 -6.51 -2.10
C SER A 31 -1.34 -6.36 -1.83
N ALA A 32 -1.75 -5.20 -1.29
CA ALA A 32 -3.14 -4.89 -1.04
C ALA A 32 -3.97 -4.84 -2.33
N HIS A 33 -3.45 -4.20 -3.39
CA HIS A 33 -4.12 -4.17 -4.69
C HIS A 33 -4.24 -5.56 -5.31
N LEU A 34 -3.21 -6.40 -5.21
CA LEU A 34 -3.23 -7.77 -5.72
C LEU A 34 -4.29 -8.65 -5.00
N GLU A 35 -4.66 -8.34 -3.76
CA GLU A 35 -5.78 -9.00 -3.10
C GLU A 35 -7.14 -8.58 -3.70
N LEU A 36 -7.27 -7.35 -4.19
CA LEU A 36 -8.51 -6.79 -4.72
C LEU A 36 -8.67 -7.00 -6.23
N CYS A 37 -7.57 -7.00 -7.00
CA CYS A 37 -7.60 -7.02 -8.46
C CYS A 37 -7.16 -8.37 -9.03
N GLN A 38 -8.11 -9.10 -9.64
CA GLN A 38 -7.83 -10.39 -10.27
C GLN A 38 -6.91 -10.27 -11.50
N LYS A 39 -7.05 -9.22 -12.31
CA LYS A 39 -6.23 -8.97 -13.50
C LYS A 39 -4.75 -8.85 -13.12
N CYS A 40 -4.44 -7.98 -12.17
CA CYS A 40 -3.06 -7.77 -11.72
C CYS A 40 -2.49 -8.98 -10.98
N ARG A 41 -3.31 -9.75 -10.27
CA ARG A 41 -2.89 -11.01 -9.65
C ARG A 41 -2.49 -12.06 -10.68
N GLN A 42 -3.18 -12.13 -11.81
CA GLN A 42 -2.80 -13.04 -12.91
C GLN A 42 -1.48 -12.59 -13.52
N GLU A 43 -1.34 -11.31 -13.87
CA GLU A 43 -0.10 -10.75 -14.42
C GLU A 43 1.09 -10.98 -13.48
N TYR A 44 0.91 -10.75 -12.18
CA TYR A 44 1.91 -11.04 -11.15
C TYR A 44 2.33 -12.52 -11.17
N GLY A 45 1.37 -13.46 -11.23
CA GLY A 45 1.65 -14.89 -11.27
C GLY A 45 2.47 -15.32 -12.49
N ASP A 46 2.19 -14.72 -13.66
CA ASP A 46 2.96 -14.97 -14.88
C ASP A 46 4.40 -14.46 -14.75
N LEU A 47 4.58 -13.25 -14.19
CA LEU A 47 5.90 -12.67 -13.96
C LEU A 47 6.72 -13.44 -12.90
N GLU A 48 6.08 -13.85 -11.79
CA GLU A 48 6.70 -14.68 -10.76
C GLU A 48 7.17 -16.02 -11.33
N SER A 49 6.33 -16.67 -12.16
CA SER A 49 6.68 -17.94 -12.82
C SER A 49 7.88 -17.77 -13.75
N ALA A 50 7.94 -16.68 -14.51
CA ALA A 50 9.05 -16.37 -15.39
C ALA A 50 10.36 -16.14 -14.61
N GLU A 51 10.29 -15.42 -13.48
CA GLU A 51 11.44 -15.16 -12.62
C GLU A 51 11.98 -16.45 -12.00
N VAL A 52 11.11 -17.31 -11.46
CA VAL A 52 11.49 -18.63 -10.91
C VAL A 52 12.15 -19.51 -11.99
N HIS A 53 11.62 -19.49 -13.23
CA HIS A 53 12.21 -20.23 -14.34
C HIS A 53 13.64 -19.75 -14.63
N SER A 54 13.88 -18.45 -14.63
CA SER A 54 15.21 -17.88 -14.85
C SER A 54 16.24 -18.32 -13.80
N TRP A 55 15.83 -18.51 -12.55
CA TRP A 55 16.72 -19.04 -11.49
C TRP A 55 17.05 -20.52 -11.70
N SER A 56 16.10 -21.31 -12.22
CA SER A 56 16.31 -22.73 -12.46
C SER A 56 17.26 -23.03 -13.62
N GLU A 57 17.42 -22.10 -14.57
CA GLU A 57 18.32 -22.22 -15.71
C GLU A 57 19.75 -21.69 -15.42
N GLY A 58 19.95 -21.04 -14.26
CA GLY A 58 21.26 -20.55 -13.86
C GLY A 58 22.24 -21.69 -13.62
N PRO A 59 23.59 -21.43 -13.73
CA PRO A 59 24.58 -22.43 -13.38
C PRO A 59 24.38 -22.85 -11.91
N VAL A 60 24.13 -24.13 -11.70
CA VAL A 60 24.11 -24.71 -10.36
C VAL A 60 25.54 -24.67 -9.86
N GLU A 61 25.92 -23.67 -9.06
CA GLU A 61 27.12 -23.80 -8.24
C GLU A 61 26.90 -25.00 -7.32
N GLU A 62 27.72 -26.04 -7.50
CA GLU A 62 27.75 -27.17 -6.58
C GLU A 62 28.15 -26.64 -5.20
N VAL A 63 27.15 -26.22 -4.41
CA VAL A 63 27.38 -25.91 -3.00
C VAL A 63 27.63 -27.23 -2.31
N VAL A 64 28.89 -27.60 -2.19
CA VAL A 64 29.35 -28.80 -1.48
C VAL A 64 29.19 -28.61 0.05
N ASN A 65 28.03 -28.21 0.48
CA ASN A 65 27.66 -28.24 1.88
C ASN A 65 26.84 -29.51 2.11
N ASP A 66 27.46 -30.53 2.68
CA ASP A 66 26.75 -31.73 3.10
C ASP A 66 25.90 -31.39 4.34
N PHE A 67 24.62 -31.14 4.11
CA PHE A 67 23.64 -30.89 5.16
C PHE A 67 23.01 -32.20 5.71
N SER A 68 23.50 -33.38 5.32
CA SER A 68 22.94 -34.69 5.68
C SER A 68 22.85 -34.87 7.19
N ASP A 69 23.89 -34.49 7.93
CA ASP A 69 23.90 -34.56 9.40
C ASP A 69 22.92 -33.57 10.05
N LEU A 70 22.80 -32.37 9.49
CA LEU A 70 21.85 -31.36 9.99
C LEU A 70 20.41 -31.85 9.78
N VAL A 71 20.09 -32.34 8.59
CA VAL A 71 18.77 -32.90 8.25
C VAL A 71 18.47 -34.14 9.13
N ALA A 72 19.45 -35.07 9.30
CA ALA A 72 19.29 -36.24 10.15
C ALA A 72 19.04 -35.83 11.63
N ASN A 73 19.67 -34.79 12.11
CA ASN A 73 19.45 -34.28 13.47
C ASN A 73 18.09 -33.62 13.66
N ILE A 74 17.60 -32.88 12.65
CA ILE A 74 16.26 -32.29 12.66
C ILE A 74 15.18 -33.37 12.65
N ILE A 75 15.33 -34.40 11.80
CA ILE A 75 14.38 -35.51 11.70
C ILE A 75 14.34 -36.35 12.99
N LYS A 76 15.50 -36.50 13.69
CA LYS A 76 15.57 -37.27 14.95
C LYS A 76 15.00 -36.51 16.17
N GLN A 77 14.88 -35.18 16.08
CA GLN A 77 14.22 -34.46 17.16
C GLN A 77 12.76 -34.90 17.26
N PRO A 78 12.25 -35.23 18.46
CA PRO A 78 10.84 -35.53 18.59
C PRO A 78 10.07 -34.30 18.12
N GLN A 79 9.40 -34.47 17.00
CA GLN A 79 8.46 -33.46 16.58
C GLN A 79 7.40 -33.39 17.67
N GLN A 80 7.36 -32.28 18.40
CA GLN A 80 6.21 -32.00 19.22
C GLN A 80 5.03 -32.12 18.25
N ALA A 81 4.21 -33.17 18.49
CA ALA A 81 2.94 -33.23 17.79
C ALA A 81 2.27 -31.90 18.10
N THR A 82 2.33 -30.99 17.16
CA THR A 82 1.39 -29.88 17.15
C THR A 82 0.06 -30.59 17.22
N ALA A 83 -0.57 -30.54 18.39
CA ALA A 83 -1.92 -31.06 18.55
C ALA A 83 -2.63 -30.72 17.24
N ASP A 84 -3.40 -31.68 16.69
CA ASP A 84 -4.22 -31.52 15.49
C ASP A 84 -5.26 -30.40 15.66
N THR A 85 -4.81 -29.28 16.14
CA THR A 85 -5.50 -28.03 16.00
C THR A 85 -5.21 -27.65 14.55
N PRO A 86 -6.16 -27.84 13.62
CA PRO A 86 -6.03 -27.25 12.30
C PRO A 86 -5.60 -25.81 12.57
N PRO A 87 -4.61 -25.26 11.84
CA PRO A 87 -4.24 -23.88 12.02
C PRO A 87 -5.56 -23.13 12.08
N SER A 88 -5.82 -22.48 13.21
CA SER A 88 -7.06 -21.74 13.35
C SER A 88 -7.10 -20.86 12.13
N GLN A 89 -8.01 -21.17 11.23
CA GLN A 89 -8.42 -20.27 10.16
C GLN A 89 -9.23 -19.16 10.86
N GLU A 90 -8.62 -18.52 11.82
CA GLU A 90 -9.02 -17.18 12.16
C GLU A 90 -8.74 -16.41 10.89
N SER A 91 -9.79 -16.22 10.10
CA SER A 91 -9.77 -15.29 8.99
C SER A 91 -9.18 -14.02 9.57
N PRO A 92 -8.04 -13.54 9.08
CA PRO A 92 -7.43 -12.34 9.64
C PRO A 92 -8.54 -11.30 9.71
N ILE A 93 -8.67 -10.65 10.87
CA ILE A 93 -9.67 -9.59 11.06
C ILE A 93 -9.36 -8.57 9.97
N THR A 94 -10.18 -8.60 8.93
CA THR A 94 -10.05 -7.69 7.78
C THR A 94 -11.00 -6.50 7.92
N GLU A 95 -11.88 -6.54 8.93
CA GLU A 95 -12.82 -5.46 9.20
C GLU A 95 -12.25 -4.53 10.25
N ILE A 96 -12.19 -3.25 9.93
CA ILE A 96 -11.81 -2.19 10.86
C ILE A 96 -12.97 -1.23 11.07
N HIS A 97 -13.15 -0.80 12.31
CA HIS A 97 -14.13 0.22 12.67
C HIS A 97 -13.44 1.58 12.72
N MET A 98 -13.94 2.53 11.94
CA MET A 98 -13.37 3.87 11.85
C MET A 98 -14.49 4.90 11.77
N LEU A 99 -14.44 5.93 12.64
CA LEU A 99 -15.32 7.10 12.54
C LEU A 99 -16.80 6.72 12.32
N ASP A 100 -17.32 5.77 13.06
CA ASP A 100 -18.70 5.23 12.96
C ASP A 100 -18.98 4.40 11.69
N HIS A 101 -17.96 4.03 10.92
CA HIS A 101 -18.05 3.14 9.76
C HIS A 101 -17.23 1.86 9.96
N SER A 102 -17.65 0.79 9.30
CA SER A 102 -16.91 -0.46 9.20
C SER A 102 -16.40 -0.64 7.77
N PHE A 103 -15.12 -0.94 7.62
CA PHE A 103 -14.48 -1.17 6.33
C PHE A 103 -13.80 -2.53 6.30
N THR A 104 -13.94 -3.23 5.19
CA THR A 104 -13.17 -4.45 4.93
C THR A 104 -11.86 -4.07 4.26
N LEU A 105 -10.73 -4.48 4.86
CA LEU A 105 -9.40 -4.19 4.33
C LEU A 105 -8.72 -5.44 3.75
N PRO A 106 -7.83 -5.28 2.76
CA PRO A 106 -6.85 -6.30 2.43
C PRO A 106 -6.06 -6.73 3.66
N ARG A 107 -5.71 -8.01 3.75
CA ARG A 107 -5.07 -8.61 4.94
C ARG A 107 -3.79 -7.90 5.37
N VAL A 108 -2.96 -7.48 4.39
CA VAL A 108 -1.72 -6.76 4.69
C VAL A 108 -1.99 -5.41 5.34
N LEU A 109 -3.04 -4.70 4.94
CA LEU A 109 -3.44 -3.42 5.52
C LEU A 109 -4.16 -3.59 6.85
N ALA A 110 -5.00 -4.62 7.00
CA ALA A 110 -5.61 -4.96 8.29
C ALA A 110 -4.54 -5.27 9.34
N LYS A 111 -3.49 -5.99 8.97
CA LYS A 111 -2.34 -6.24 9.85
C LYS A 111 -1.61 -4.96 10.24
N ALA A 112 -1.39 -4.06 9.28
CA ALA A 112 -0.75 -2.76 9.53
C ALA A 112 -1.60 -1.84 10.42
N ALA A 113 -2.93 -1.99 10.39
CA ALA A 113 -3.88 -1.23 11.21
C ALA A 113 -4.12 -1.84 12.61
N ASN A 114 -3.66 -3.06 12.86
CA ASN A 114 -3.98 -3.83 14.08
C ASN A 114 -3.42 -3.21 15.37
N ASP A 115 -2.34 -2.42 15.28
CA ASP A 115 -1.75 -1.72 16.42
C ASP A 115 -2.54 -0.47 16.85
N GLY A 116 -3.67 -0.22 16.18
CA GLY A 116 -4.52 0.94 16.37
C GLY A 116 -4.15 2.11 15.45
N LEU A 117 -5.18 2.74 14.90
CA LEU A 117 -5.02 3.91 14.03
C LEU A 117 -5.33 5.20 14.77
N GLU A 118 -4.34 6.07 14.87
CA GLU A 118 -4.54 7.42 15.43
C GLU A 118 -5.08 8.37 14.34
N TRP A 119 -6.39 8.55 14.31
CA TRP A 119 -7.05 9.43 13.37
C TRP A 119 -6.87 10.91 13.73
N LYS A 120 -6.42 11.70 12.77
CA LYS A 120 -6.30 13.15 12.87
C LYS A 120 -7.24 13.81 11.88
N LYS A 121 -8.16 14.60 12.40
CA LYS A 121 -9.06 15.40 11.56
C LYS A 121 -8.29 16.55 10.93
N LEU A 122 -8.34 16.63 9.61
CA LEU A 122 -7.80 17.75 8.83
C LEU A 122 -8.95 18.67 8.39
N ALA A 123 -8.61 19.77 7.72
CA ALA A 123 -9.64 20.67 7.16
C ALA A 123 -10.40 19.98 6.01
N GLY A 124 -11.63 20.42 5.75
CA GLY A 124 -12.40 20.00 4.58
C GLY A 124 -13.03 18.61 4.68
N GLY A 125 -13.23 18.06 5.88
CA GLY A 125 -13.84 16.74 6.04
C GLY A 125 -12.90 15.56 5.80
N ILE A 126 -11.59 15.81 5.80
CA ILE A 126 -10.55 14.80 5.64
C ILE A 126 -10.09 14.29 6.99
N ASN A 127 -9.96 12.98 7.14
CA ASN A 127 -9.32 12.34 8.29
C ASN A 127 -8.14 11.51 7.80
N GLN A 128 -7.05 11.53 8.55
CA GLN A 128 -5.78 10.90 8.20
C GLN A 128 -5.29 10.07 9.37
N ALA A 129 -4.83 8.85 9.10
CA ALA A 129 -4.12 8.04 10.08
C ALA A 129 -2.82 7.51 9.46
N LYS A 130 -1.69 7.85 10.07
CA LYS A 130 -0.37 7.41 9.60
C LYS A 130 -0.06 6.01 10.12
N VAL A 131 0.61 5.23 9.27
CA VAL A 131 1.07 3.89 9.58
C VAL A 131 2.58 3.84 9.37
N ASN A 132 3.30 3.31 10.36
CA ASN A 132 4.75 3.15 10.27
C ASN A 132 5.07 1.81 9.63
N ILE A 133 5.57 1.82 8.40
CA ILE A 133 5.91 0.63 7.62
C ILE A 133 7.41 0.57 7.36
N ASP A 134 7.99 1.66 6.84
CA ASP A 134 9.42 1.78 6.56
C ASP A 134 9.94 3.20 6.80
N THR A 135 11.25 3.41 6.57
CA THR A 135 11.91 4.71 6.76
C THR A 135 12.03 5.54 5.48
N GLU A 136 11.53 5.03 4.37
CA GLU A 136 11.69 5.65 3.04
C GLU A 136 10.40 6.30 2.56
N THR A 137 9.24 5.79 3.04
CA THR A 137 7.93 6.24 2.60
C THR A 137 7.04 6.67 3.77
N GLN A 138 6.11 7.55 3.51
CA GLN A 138 5.01 7.87 4.41
C GLN A 138 3.78 7.10 3.95
N CYS A 139 3.32 6.17 4.79
CA CYS A 139 2.11 5.39 4.55
C CYS A 139 0.97 5.91 5.43
N GLU A 140 -0.22 6.04 4.85
CA GLU A 140 -1.36 6.60 5.58
C GLU A 140 -2.71 6.16 5.02
N PHE A 141 -3.68 5.99 5.91
CA PHE A 141 -5.08 5.92 5.55
C PHE A 141 -5.64 7.34 5.45
N ILE A 142 -6.42 7.59 4.42
CA ILE A 142 -7.12 8.85 4.19
C ILE A 142 -8.61 8.53 4.04
N TYR A 143 -9.42 9.05 4.96
CA TYR A 143 -10.87 9.00 4.84
C TYR A 143 -11.40 10.37 4.46
N MET A 144 -12.13 10.43 3.38
CA MET A 144 -12.85 11.59 2.89
C MET A 144 -14.33 11.44 3.24
N SER A 145 -14.86 12.35 4.05
CA SER A 145 -16.29 12.36 4.37
C SER A 145 -17.13 12.73 3.14
N PRO A 146 -18.41 12.33 3.05
CA PRO A 146 -19.28 12.75 1.96
C PRO A 146 -19.27 14.27 1.73
N GLY A 147 -19.15 14.69 0.47
CA GLY A 147 -19.08 16.10 0.06
C GLY A 147 -17.74 16.79 0.37
N SER A 148 -16.72 16.06 0.76
CA SER A 148 -15.40 16.62 1.08
C SER A 148 -14.49 16.77 -0.12
N GLN A 149 -13.54 17.70 -0.01
CA GLN A 149 -12.50 17.91 -1.02
C GLN A 149 -11.17 18.24 -0.37
N THR A 150 -10.08 17.82 -1.00
CA THR A 150 -8.74 18.27 -0.60
C THR A 150 -8.43 19.64 -1.20
N PRO A 151 -7.54 20.45 -0.58
CA PRO A 151 -6.98 21.60 -1.27
C PRO A 151 -6.22 21.18 -2.52
N MET A 152 -6.20 22.04 -3.57
CA MET A 152 -5.38 21.81 -4.76
C MET A 152 -3.91 21.64 -4.37
N HIS A 153 -3.30 20.54 -4.79
CA HIS A 153 -1.93 20.19 -4.41
C HIS A 153 -1.22 19.38 -5.51
N ARG A 154 0.08 19.28 -5.35
CA ARG A 154 0.95 18.40 -6.14
C ARG A 154 1.97 17.71 -5.23
N HIS A 155 2.51 16.60 -5.69
CA HIS A 155 3.56 15.87 -5.00
C HIS A 155 4.94 16.35 -5.47
N GLN A 156 5.98 16.25 -4.63
CA GLN A 156 7.37 16.56 -5.03
C GLN A 156 8.06 15.35 -5.65
N GLY A 157 7.59 14.14 -5.37
CA GLY A 157 7.97 12.85 -5.96
C GLY A 157 6.73 12.09 -6.38
N ASN A 158 6.67 10.83 -5.98
CA ASN A 158 5.58 9.94 -6.34
C ASN A 158 4.63 9.72 -5.16
N GLU A 159 3.36 9.56 -5.49
CA GLU A 159 2.31 9.06 -4.61
C GLU A 159 1.65 7.86 -5.28
N ILE A 160 1.43 6.82 -4.50
CA ILE A 160 0.55 5.72 -4.86
C ILE A 160 -0.69 5.84 -3.98
N THR A 161 -1.87 5.81 -4.61
CA THR A 161 -3.16 5.79 -3.90
C THR A 161 -3.93 4.55 -4.32
N LEU A 162 -4.32 3.72 -3.36
CA LEU A 162 -5.26 2.61 -3.53
C LEU A 162 -6.61 3.02 -2.92
N VAL A 163 -7.66 3.01 -3.73
CA VAL A 163 -9.02 3.21 -3.23
C VAL A 163 -9.50 1.91 -2.60
N LEU A 164 -9.83 1.95 -1.31
CA LEU A 164 -10.26 0.78 -0.55
C LEU A 164 -11.77 0.65 -0.48
N ASP A 165 -12.48 1.80 -0.39
CA ASP A 165 -13.92 1.86 -0.32
C ASP A 165 -14.42 3.21 -0.83
N GLY A 166 -15.63 3.24 -1.42
CA GLY A 166 -16.23 4.44 -1.99
C GLY A 166 -15.53 4.92 -3.26
N SER A 167 -15.60 6.23 -3.51
CA SER A 167 -15.04 6.83 -4.72
C SER A 167 -14.62 8.29 -4.50
N PHE A 168 -13.68 8.75 -5.34
CA PHE A 168 -13.38 10.16 -5.48
C PHE A 168 -13.12 10.52 -6.96
N SER A 169 -13.20 11.79 -7.29
CA SER A 169 -12.91 12.29 -8.62
C SER A 169 -11.94 13.49 -8.57
N ASP A 170 -11.20 13.69 -9.65
CA ASP A 170 -10.42 14.88 -9.92
C ASP A 170 -10.54 15.29 -11.41
N ALA A 171 -9.74 16.24 -11.87
CA ALA A 171 -9.77 16.70 -13.26
C ALA A 171 -9.41 15.59 -14.28
N SER A 172 -8.77 14.51 -13.86
CA SER A 172 -8.37 13.38 -14.71
C SER A 172 -9.45 12.31 -14.83
N GLY A 173 -10.32 12.15 -13.83
CA GLY A 173 -11.40 11.18 -13.87
C GLY A 173 -12.00 10.85 -12.51
N THR A 174 -12.77 9.76 -12.46
CA THR A 174 -13.36 9.19 -11.26
C THR A 174 -12.70 7.86 -10.96
N TYR A 175 -12.45 7.61 -9.69
CA TYR A 175 -11.72 6.44 -9.17
C TYR A 175 -12.58 5.76 -8.12
N GLU A 176 -12.67 4.43 -8.22
CA GLU A 176 -13.54 3.59 -7.42
C GLU A 176 -12.73 2.55 -6.62
N ALA A 177 -13.41 1.79 -5.78
CA ALA A 177 -12.77 0.74 -4.99
C ALA A 177 -11.96 -0.23 -5.86
N ALA A 178 -10.76 -0.59 -5.40
CA ALA A 178 -9.70 -1.35 -6.04
C ALA A 178 -8.87 -0.58 -7.09
N ASP A 179 -9.19 0.66 -7.43
CA ASP A 179 -8.35 1.47 -8.32
C ASP A 179 -7.01 1.80 -7.68
N PHE A 180 -5.95 1.66 -8.48
CA PHE A 180 -4.57 1.92 -8.11
C PHE A 180 -4.01 3.07 -8.95
N LEU A 181 -3.71 4.17 -8.29
CA LEU A 181 -3.27 5.39 -8.96
C LEU A 181 -1.80 5.67 -8.65
N ILE A 182 -1.08 6.12 -9.66
CA ILE A 182 0.29 6.64 -9.51
C ILE A 182 0.28 8.10 -9.93
N ARG A 183 0.65 8.99 -9.02
CA ARG A 183 0.84 10.42 -9.28
C ARG A 183 2.30 10.80 -9.10
N ASN A 184 2.76 11.76 -9.86
CA ASN A 184 4.14 12.24 -9.81
C ASN A 184 4.19 13.78 -9.69
N ASN A 185 5.38 14.34 -9.73
CA ASN A 185 5.61 15.77 -9.52
C ASN A 185 5.04 16.69 -10.61
N LYS A 186 4.49 16.14 -11.69
CA LYS A 186 3.83 16.92 -12.78
C LYS A 186 2.32 17.00 -12.56
N ASP A 187 1.78 16.12 -11.72
CA ASP A 187 0.34 16.02 -11.51
C ASP A 187 -0.10 16.99 -10.41
N GLU A 188 -0.96 17.92 -10.80
CA GLU A 188 -1.65 18.83 -9.89
C GLU A 188 -3.11 18.46 -9.85
N HIS A 189 -3.64 18.18 -8.67
CA HIS A 189 -5.00 17.67 -8.54
C HIS A 189 -5.71 18.14 -7.27
N GLN A 190 -7.03 18.02 -7.30
CA GLN A 190 -7.92 18.32 -6.19
C GLN A 190 -8.97 17.20 -6.10
N PRO A 191 -8.69 16.12 -5.38
CA PRO A 191 -9.65 15.08 -5.09
C PRO A 191 -10.91 15.60 -4.41
N VAL A 192 -12.06 15.16 -4.91
CA VAL A 192 -13.40 15.42 -4.38
C VAL A 192 -14.12 14.10 -4.23
N SER A 193 -14.72 13.84 -3.08
CA SER A 193 -15.55 12.67 -2.85
C SER A 193 -16.98 13.12 -2.50
N GLU A 194 -17.94 12.75 -3.35
CA GLU A 194 -19.35 13.10 -3.13
C GLU A 194 -20.01 12.20 -2.09
N GLU A 195 -19.71 10.91 -2.14
CA GLU A 195 -20.33 9.89 -1.26
C GLU A 195 -19.43 9.46 -0.09
N GLY A 196 -18.19 9.91 -0.10
CA GLY A 196 -17.15 9.48 0.83
C GLY A 196 -16.26 8.38 0.25
N CYS A 197 -15.01 8.31 0.71
CA CYS A 197 -14.12 7.22 0.34
C CYS A 197 -13.06 6.98 1.41
N LEU A 198 -12.55 5.75 1.44
CA LEU A 198 -11.36 5.35 2.17
C LEU A 198 -10.26 4.99 1.18
N CYS A 199 -9.10 5.60 1.34
CA CYS A 199 -7.91 5.33 0.54
C CYS A 199 -6.74 4.93 1.43
N PHE A 200 -5.80 4.19 0.86
CA PHE A 200 -4.46 4.01 1.42
C PHE A 200 -3.45 4.67 0.49
N ALA A 201 -2.69 5.62 1.02
CA ALA A 201 -1.72 6.39 0.26
C ALA A 201 -0.29 6.12 0.75
N VAL A 202 0.64 6.05 -0.21
CA VAL A 202 2.08 5.88 0.03
C VAL A 202 2.83 6.97 -0.72
N LEU A 203 3.57 7.80 0.03
CA LEU A 203 4.28 8.96 -0.50
C LEU A 203 5.79 8.78 -0.27
N ASP A 204 6.61 9.02 -1.30
CA ASP A 204 8.08 9.11 -1.18
C ASP A 204 8.57 10.53 -0.88
N SER A 205 7.69 11.53 -0.97
CA SER A 205 8.02 12.93 -0.77
C SER A 205 6.81 13.75 -0.30
N PRO A 206 7.04 14.92 0.33
CA PRO A 206 5.96 15.72 0.87
C PRO A 206 5.09 16.34 -0.24
N LEU A 207 3.78 16.40 0.01
CA LEU A 207 2.88 17.17 -0.85
C LEU A 207 3.07 18.69 -0.66
N THR A 208 2.74 19.44 -1.71
CA THR A 208 2.81 20.91 -1.73
C THR A 208 1.46 21.47 -2.18
N PHE A 209 0.81 22.25 -1.33
CA PHE A 209 -0.39 22.98 -1.72
C PHE A 209 -0.03 24.10 -2.72
N THR A 210 -0.79 24.19 -3.79
CA THR A 210 -0.49 25.10 -4.90
C THR A 210 -1.41 26.33 -4.91
N GLN A 211 -2.57 26.26 -4.25
CA GLN A 211 -3.55 27.34 -4.23
C GLN A 211 -4.06 27.69 -2.82
N GLY A 212 -4.60 28.89 -2.70
CA GLY A 212 -5.29 29.36 -1.50
C GLY A 212 -4.40 29.52 -0.26
N LEU A 213 -5.06 29.65 0.89
CA LEU A 213 -4.39 29.78 2.20
C LEU A 213 -3.67 28.50 2.64
N ALA A 214 -4.01 27.35 2.04
CA ALA A 214 -3.33 26.08 2.31
C ALA A 214 -1.82 26.13 2.01
N ARG A 215 -1.37 26.99 1.09
CA ARG A 215 0.06 27.22 0.80
C ARG A 215 0.89 27.59 2.01
N LEU A 216 0.30 28.25 3.00
CA LEU A 216 0.98 28.65 4.24
C LEU A 216 1.41 27.44 5.08
N PHE A 217 0.80 26.27 4.86
CA PHE A 217 1.14 25.02 5.57
C PHE A 217 2.28 24.23 4.91
N ASN A 218 2.75 24.61 3.72
CA ASN A 218 3.82 23.89 3.02
C ASN A 218 5.11 23.71 3.85
N PRO A 219 5.64 24.71 4.58
CA PRO A 219 6.81 24.48 5.42
C PRO A 219 6.57 23.45 6.53
N ILE A 220 5.35 23.45 7.10
CA ILE A 220 4.95 22.51 8.15
C ILE A 220 4.85 21.09 7.59
N ASN A 221 4.27 20.92 6.40
CA ASN A 221 4.18 19.62 5.74
C ASN A 221 5.57 19.02 5.48
N ARG A 222 6.51 19.82 4.95
CA ARG A 222 7.89 19.39 4.73
C ARG A 222 8.58 18.97 6.03
N PHE A 223 8.39 19.74 7.09
CA PHE A 223 8.97 19.42 8.40
C PHE A 223 8.37 18.13 8.97
N LYS A 224 7.04 17.99 8.93
CA LYS A 224 6.34 16.78 9.41
C LYS A 224 6.76 15.55 8.64
N PHE A 225 6.87 15.63 7.30
CA PHE A 225 7.32 14.53 6.45
C PHE A 225 8.71 14.06 6.87
N ARG A 226 9.68 14.98 6.95
CA ARG A 226 11.05 14.67 7.41
C ARG A 226 11.09 14.03 8.80
N LYS A 227 10.24 14.50 9.72
CA LYS A 227 10.18 13.96 11.06
C LYS A 227 9.60 12.54 11.07
N THR A 228 8.59 12.27 10.23
CA THR A 228 8.00 10.92 10.11
C THR A 228 9.06 9.93 9.68
N ILE A 229 9.81 10.22 8.62
CA ILE A 229 10.89 9.36 8.12
C ILE A 229 12.04 9.22 9.13
N ALA A 230 12.45 10.30 9.80
CA ALA A 230 13.57 10.28 10.76
C ALA A 230 13.24 9.55 12.09
N HIS A 231 11.99 9.43 12.49
CA HIS A 231 11.59 8.71 13.72
C HIS A 231 11.45 7.20 13.52
N GLN A 232 11.56 6.72 12.30
CA GLN A 232 11.51 5.31 11.94
C GLN A 232 12.93 4.69 11.84
N SER A 233 13.98 5.53 11.99
CA SER A 233 15.39 5.14 12.10
C SER A 233 15.77 4.99 13.56
#